data_db52491adf7b6d35242a862fb338fc40
#
_entry.id   db52491adf7b6d35242a862fb338fc40
#
_cell.length_a   1.000
_cell.length_b   1.000
_cell.length_c   1.000
_cell.angle_alpha   90.00
_cell.angle_beta   90.00
_cell.angle_gamma   90.00
#
_symmetry.space_group_name_H-M   'P 1'
#
loop_
_entity.id
_entity.type
_entity.pdbx_description
1 polymer ?
#
loop_
_entity_poly.entity_id
_entity_poly.type
_entity_poly.pdbx_seq_one_letter_code
_entity_poly.pdbx_strand_id
1 'polypeptide(L)'
;MFKRTLIALVAGLIAAWGAVAWSQVKEIPWGTSAVGSAGHKALVVLAELLNREMPNFRITVQPTPGAVVTVKGYAMGQFEGYYGSDIAFYELRNDTRRFAGFKASMKRQPVQSFWTYTTDMGLAVHARDKGKYKSWRDLTGKALFTGMPPWDTRAQLERAFDALGIKYTYRQVDLSAAGSLLQGGGIDGFGLYTTGESAVPPWIAEASLATDWAAVNPSAAELAALKKAGFAVLELKPEVFKRNVHTDKVVLLPFYYGFHVGLEVPENDVYRMLTIIEKNVAELAKADSSYAQIAKDMPGFQKLGVTSAADLLPIHPGLARYMREKGVWDAKWDARVAK
;
A
#
# COMPACT_ATOMS: atom_id res chain seq x y z
N MET A 1 -44.54 -0.05 59.27
CA MET A 1 -43.38 -0.79 58.73
C MET A 1 -43.39 -1.00 57.20
N PHE A 2 -44.54 -1.02 56.55
CA PHE A 2 -44.66 -1.30 55.09
C PHE A 2 -44.13 -0.22 54.11
N LYS A 3 -44.07 1.06 54.50
CA LYS A 3 -43.64 2.16 53.61
C LYS A 3 -42.13 2.29 53.42
N ARG A 4 -41.31 1.78 54.35
CA ARG A 4 -39.83 1.83 54.24
C ARG A 4 -39.23 0.72 53.37
N THR A 5 -39.92 -0.42 53.24
CA THR A 5 -39.50 -1.58 52.46
C THR A 5 -39.72 -1.36 50.94
N LEU A 6 -40.76 -0.58 50.56
CA LEU A 6 -41.07 -0.29 49.16
C LEU A 6 -40.07 0.67 48.53
N ILE A 7 -39.50 1.62 49.30
CA ILE A 7 -38.52 2.61 48.82
C ILE A 7 -37.12 1.93 48.56
N ALA A 8 -36.79 0.94 49.37
CA ALA A 8 -35.54 0.20 49.19
C ALA A 8 -35.54 -0.71 47.93
N LEU A 9 -36.70 -1.28 47.56
CA LEU A 9 -36.87 -2.13 46.37
C LEU A 9 -36.87 -1.31 45.07
N VAL A 10 -37.41 -0.09 45.06
CA VAL A 10 -37.41 0.79 43.90
C VAL A 10 -35.99 1.38 43.66
N ALA A 11 -35.24 1.69 44.73
CA ALA A 11 -33.85 2.16 44.60
C ALA A 11 -32.90 1.08 44.09
N GLY A 12 -33.13 -0.20 44.44
CA GLY A 12 -32.37 -1.34 43.95
C GLY A 12 -32.57 -1.63 42.44
N LEU A 13 -33.80 -1.43 41.95
CA LEU A 13 -34.14 -1.62 40.52
C LEU A 13 -33.60 -0.50 39.60
N ILE A 14 -33.44 0.71 40.09
CA ILE A 14 -32.84 1.84 39.33
C ILE A 14 -31.35 1.69 39.25
N ALA A 15 -30.66 1.12 40.24
CA ALA A 15 -29.22 0.87 40.21
C ALA A 15 -28.80 -0.27 39.26
N ALA A 16 -29.71 -1.19 38.91
CA ALA A 16 -29.43 -2.29 37.98
C ALA A 16 -29.52 -1.89 36.49
N TRP A 17 -30.09 -0.74 36.16
CA TRP A 17 -30.21 -0.22 34.79
C TRP A 17 -29.06 0.73 34.38
N GLY A 18 -28.10 0.97 35.28
CA GLY A 18 -27.06 2.01 35.14
C GLY A 18 -25.75 1.57 34.50
N ALA A 19 -25.59 0.34 33.98
CA ALA A 19 -24.30 -0.14 33.44
C ALA A 19 -24.47 -0.84 32.10
N VAL A 20 -25.19 -0.27 31.16
CA VAL A 20 -24.87 -0.48 29.76
C VAL A 20 -23.67 0.41 29.49
N ALA A 21 -22.48 -0.13 29.72
CA ALA A 21 -21.26 0.50 29.23
C ALA A 21 -21.39 0.60 27.70
N TRP A 22 -21.75 1.76 27.22
CA TRP A 22 -21.67 2.08 25.80
C TRP A 22 -20.18 1.93 25.46
N SER A 23 -19.82 0.84 24.81
CA SER A 23 -18.48 0.69 24.26
C SER A 23 -18.27 1.89 23.35
N GLN A 24 -17.39 2.82 23.78
CA GLN A 24 -17.11 4.01 23.01
C GLN A 24 -16.51 3.56 21.67
N VAL A 25 -17.17 3.91 20.56
CA VAL A 25 -16.68 3.60 19.21
C VAL A 25 -15.30 4.24 19.06
N LYS A 26 -14.30 3.43 18.75
CA LYS A 26 -12.94 3.91 18.56
C LYS A 26 -12.79 4.46 17.13
N GLU A 27 -12.52 5.76 17.03
CA GLU A 27 -12.21 6.40 15.76
C GLU A 27 -10.81 5.98 15.29
N ILE A 28 -10.71 5.58 14.03
CA ILE A 28 -9.44 5.22 13.36
C ILE A 28 -9.29 6.06 12.10
N PRO A 29 -8.75 7.28 12.20
CA PRO A 29 -8.33 8.04 11.03
C PRO A 29 -7.17 7.30 10.37
N TRP A 30 -7.41 6.78 9.15
CA TRP A 30 -6.44 5.96 8.43
C TRP A 30 -5.92 6.72 7.21
N GLY A 31 -4.65 7.11 7.27
CA GLY A 31 -3.98 7.82 6.18
C GLY A 31 -3.74 6.93 4.97
N THR A 32 -4.00 7.45 3.78
CA THR A 32 -3.71 6.79 2.50
C THR A 32 -3.17 7.79 1.48
N SER A 33 -2.88 7.35 0.26
CA SER A 33 -2.39 8.22 -0.82
C SER A 33 -3.51 9.08 -1.43
N ALA A 34 -3.16 9.86 -2.47
CA ALA A 34 -4.06 10.83 -3.10
C ALA A 34 -5.31 10.17 -3.69
N VAL A 35 -6.42 10.91 -3.72
CA VAL A 35 -7.63 10.52 -4.43
C VAL A 35 -7.28 10.19 -5.90
N GLY A 36 -7.86 9.13 -6.44
CA GLY A 36 -7.54 8.61 -7.78
C GLY A 36 -6.34 7.66 -7.82
N SER A 37 -5.60 7.50 -6.71
CA SER A 37 -4.56 6.47 -6.60
C SER A 37 -5.15 5.10 -6.26
N ALA A 38 -4.38 4.04 -6.54
CA ALA A 38 -4.77 2.67 -6.17
C ALA A 38 -4.92 2.50 -4.64
N GLY A 39 -3.98 3.05 -3.85
CA GLY A 39 -4.03 2.94 -2.40
C GLY A 39 -5.24 3.61 -1.75
N HIS A 40 -5.68 4.76 -2.29
CA HIS A 40 -6.91 5.40 -1.82
C HIS A 40 -8.12 4.52 -2.08
N LYS A 41 -8.30 4.06 -3.33
CA LYS A 41 -9.42 3.19 -3.71
C LYS A 41 -9.45 1.91 -2.87
N ALA A 42 -8.33 1.24 -2.72
CA ALA A 42 -8.24 0.00 -1.96
C ALA A 42 -8.60 0.21 -0.48
N LEU A 43 -8.11 1.28 0.18
CA LEU A 43 -8.46 1.54 1.58
C LEU A 43 -9.95 1.87 1.77
N VAL A 44 -10.60 2.56 0.81
CA VAL A 44 -12.06 2.81 0.89
C VAL A 44 -12.81 1.48 0.97
N VAL A 45 -12.51 0.53 0.07
CA VAL A 45 -13.14 -0.79 0.06
C VAL A 45 -12.86 -1.57 1.36
N LEU A 46 -11.64 -1.52 1.87
CA LEU A 46 -11.29 -2.17 3.14
C LEU A 46 -12.01 -1.54 4.33
N ALA A 47 -12.08 -0.21 4.38
CA ALA A 47 -12.76 0.51 5.46
C ALA A 47 -14.27 0.22 5.49
N GLU A 48 -14.92 0.09 4.35
CA GLU A 48 -16.33 -0.31 4.26
C GLU A 48 -16.57 -1.69 4.88
N LEU A 49 -15.72 -2.68 4.53
CA LEU A 49 -15.79 -4.01 5.13
C LEU A 49 -15.58 -3.96 6.65
N LEU A 50 -14.49 -3.35 7.11
CA LEU A 50 -14.14 -3.34 8.53
C LEU A 50 -15.15 -2.54 9.38
N ASN A 51 -15.68 -1.43 8.88
CA ASN A 51 -16.73 -0.67 9.57
C ASN A 51 -18.03 -1.47 9.70
N ARG A 52 -18.36 -2.32 8.74
CA ARG A 52 -19.52 -3.21 8.79
C ARG A 52 -19.32 -4.35 9.79
N GLU A 53 -18.16 -4.99 9.79
CA GLU A 53 -17.90 -6.21 10.57
C GLU A 53 -17.36 -5.93 11.99
N MET A 54 -16.89 -4.70 12.26
CA MET A 54 -16.33 -4.27 13.54
C MET A 54 -17.01 -3.00 14.06
N PRO A 55 -18.25 -3.07 14.56
CA PRO A 55 -19.04 -1.89 14.94
C PRO A 55 -18.43 -1.09 16.11
N ASN A 56 -17.45 -1.63 16.83
CA ASN A 56 -16.68 -0.94 17.85
C ASN A 56 -15.58 -0.03 17.28
N PHE A 57 -15.36 -0.05 15.95
CA PHE A 57 -14.46 0.85 15.25
C PHE A 57 -15.21 1.72 14.24
N ARG A 58 -14.68 2.91 14.01
CA ARG A 58 -15.07 3.78 12.90
C ARG A 58 -13.80 4.19 12.15
N ILE A 59 -13.54 3.53 11.03
CA ILE A 59 -12.42 3.83 10.15
C ILE A 59 -12.84 4.96 9.20
N THR A 60 -12.08 6.05 9.22
CA THR A 60 -12.24 7.17 8.28
C THR A 60 -11.01 7.26 7.38
N VAL A 61 -11.24 7.21 6.07
CA VAL A 61 -10.17 7.26 5.07
C VAL A 61 -9.70 8.70 4.91
N GLN A 62 -8.41 8.95 5.15
CA GLN A 62 -7.79 10.28 5.09
C GLN A 62 -6.82 10.33 3.89
N PRO A 63 -7.20 10.93 2.75
CA PRO A 63 -6.31 11.08 1.60
C PRO A 63 -5.17 12.04 1.94
N THR A 64 -3.96 11.69 1.51
CA THR A 64 -2.75 12.50 1.64
C THR A 64 -2.01 12.55 0.29
N PRO A 65 -1.02 13.42 0.12
CA PRO A 65 -0.22 13.44 -1.11
C PRO A 65 0.50 12.12 -1.44
N GLY A 66 0.70 11.21 -0.47
CA GLY A 66 1.35 9.91 -0.72
C GLY A 66 1.66 9.11 0.53
N ALA A 67 2.03 7.84 0.36
CA ALA A 67 2.26 6.89 1.45
C ALA A 67 3.28 7.38 2.48
N VAL A 68 4.39 7.97 2.06
CA VAL A 68 5.40 8.54 2.99
C VAL A 68 4.77 9.52 3.98
N VAL A 69 3.81 10.34 3.52
CA VAL A 69 3.11 11.31 4.39
C VAL A 69 2.30 10.58 5.46
N THR A 70 1.69 9.44 5.12
CA THR A 70 0.91 8.67 6.08
C THR A 70 1.78 7.98 7.13
N VAL A 71 2.94 7.43 6.72
CA VAL A 71 3.91 6.82 7.66
C VAL A 71 4.44 7.88 8.63
N LYS A 72 4.82 9.07 8.11
CA LYS A 72 5.24 10.20 8.95
C LYS A 72 4.12 10.69 9.85
N GLY A 73 2.90 10.84 9.31
CA GLY A 73 1.73 11.28 10.07
C GLY A 73 1.39 10.32 11.22
N TYR A 74 1.41 9.00 10.98
CA TYR A 74 1.26 8.01 12.04
C TYR A 74 2.38 8.15 13.10
N ALA A 75 3.63 8.21 12.66
CA ALA A 75 4.77 8.34 13.58
C ALA A 75 4.72 9.62 14.41
N MET A 76 4.05 10.67 13.94
CA MET A 76 3.82 11.93 14.67
C MET A 76 2.52 11.93 15.48
N GLY A 77 1.67 10.89 15.40
CA GLY A 77 0.40 10.79 16.10
C GLY A 77 -0.78 11.50 15.42
N GLN A 78 -0.70 11.75 14.11
CA GLN A 78 -1.78 12.40 13.33
C GLN A 78 -2.81 11.39 12.80
N PHE A 79 -2.41 10.13 12.61
CA PHE A 79 -3.25 9.03 12.15
C PHE A 79 -3.14 7.84 13.11
N GLU A 80 -4.19 7.03 13.18
CA GLU A 80 -4.18 5.75 13.91
C GLU A 80 -3.82 4.57 12.96
N GLY A 81 -4.10 4.73 11.66
CA GLY A 81 -3.68 3.81 10.62
C GLY A 81 -2.90 4.51 9.51
N TYR A 82 -2.04 3.78 8.82
CA TYR A 82 -1.22 4.32 7.75
C TYR A 82 -1.01 3.32 6.60
N TYR A 83 -0.73 3.86 5.44
CA TYR A 83 -0.41 3.15 4.21
C TYR A 83 1.10 3.20 3.99
N GLY A 84 1.78 2.06 4.01
CA GLY A 84 3.23 2.00 3.95
C GLY A 84 3.75 0.85 3.10
N SER A 85 4.97 1.00 2.60
CA SER A 85 5.67 0.00 1.80
C SER A 85 7.00 -0.41 2.43
N ASP A 86 7.53 -1.55 1.99
CA ASP A 86 8.88 -1.99 2.34
C ASP A 86 9.94 -0.96 1.94
N ILE A 87 9.73 -0.21 0.83
CA ILE A 87 10.63 0.88 0.41
C ILE A 87 10.61 2.03 1.43
N ALA A 88 9.42 2.48 1.84
CA ALA A 88 9.29 3.54 2.83
C ALA A 88 9.89 3.10 4.18
N PHE A 89 9.70 1.85 4.55
CA PHE A 89 10.26 1.28 5.79
C PHE A 89 11.79 1.17 5.75
N TYR A 90 12.36 0.83 4.60
CA TYR A 90 13.80 0.86 4.40
C TYR A 90 14.38 2.27 4.58
N GLU A 91 13.75 3.28 3.96
CA GLU A 91 14.19 4.67 4.09
C GLU A 91 14.04 5.19 5.52
N LEU A 92 12.94 4.85 6.21
CA LEU A 92 12.71 5.19 7.62
C LEU A 92 13.75 4.51 8.53
N ARG A 93 13.99 3.20 8.35
CA ARG A 93 14.95 2.44 9.17
C ARG A 93 16.35 3.04 9.10
N ASN A 94 16.77 3.45 7.90
CA ASN A 94 18.09 3.98 7.63
C ASN A 94 18.18 5.51 7.76
N ASP A 95 17.08 6.20 8.06
CA ASP A 95 16.99 7.66 8.16
C ASP A 95 17.53 8.36 6.90
N THR A 96 17.12 7.88 5.73
CA THR A 96 17.66 8.31 4.43
C THR A 96 16.58 8.82 3.48
N ARG A 97 17.00 9.47 2.40
CA ARG A 97 16.13 9.95 1.31
C ARG A 97 14.94 10.76 1.86
N ARG A 98 13.71 10.31 1.60
CA ARG A 98 12.48 11.02 2.01
C ARG A 98 12.27 11.04 3.53
N PHE A 99 13.00 10.23 4.30
CA PHE A 99 12.96 10.18 5.77
C PHE A 99 14.22 10.75 6.43
N ALA A 100 15.16 11.34 5.66
CA ALA A 100 16.39 11.90 6.23
C ALA A 100 16.09 12.90 7.35
N GLY A 101 16.69 12.68 8.54
CA GLY A 101 16.50 13.51 9.75
C GLY A 101 15.13 13.33 10.45
N PHE A 102 14.23 12.48 9.91
CA PHE A 102 12.89 12.34 10.48
C PHE A 102 12.85 11.46 11.73
N LYS A 103 13.72 10.46 11.82
CA LYS A 103 13.66 9.44 12.87
C LYS A 103 13.73 10.01 14.28
N ALA A 104 14.52 11.08 14.48
CA ALA A 104 14.64 11.74 15.77
C ALA A 104 13.36 12.46 16.25
N SER A 105 12.42 12.76 15.36
CA SER A 105 11.16 13.44 15.66
C SER A 105 9.99 12.50 15.93
N MET A 106 10.15 11.18 15.75
CA MET A 106 9.08 10.20 15.90
C MET A 106 8.58 10.14 17.36
N LYS A 107 7.26 10.12 17.52
CA LYS A 107 6.56 9.91 18.79
C LYS A 107 6.04 8.47 18.92
N ARG A 108 5.78 7.80 17.81
CA ARG A 108 5.29 6.42 17.73
C ARG A 108 6.16 5.62 16.78
N GLN A 109 6.43 4.36 17.10
CA GLN A 109 7.14 3.44 16.23
C GLN A 109 6.15 2.78 15.27
N PRO A 110 6.27 2.96 13.95
CA PRO A 110 5.49 2.18 12.99
C PRO A 110 5.78 0.67 13.13
N VAL A 111 4.76 -0.16 12.93
CA VAL A 111 4.83 -1.63 13.00
C VAL A 111 4.08 -2.25 11.82
N GLN A 112 4.52 -3.42 11.37
CA GLN A 112 3.84 -4.19 10.34
C GLN A 112 2.58 -4.85 10.92
N SER A 113 1.39 -4.61 10.37
CA SER A 113 0.15 -5.24 10.86
C SER A 113 -0.72 -5.90 9.78
N PHE A 114 -0.64 -5.46 8.52
CA PHE A 114 -1.35 -6.07 7.42
C PHE A 114 -0.72 -5.72 6.06
N TRP A 115 -0.27 -6.72 5.33
CA TRP A 115 0.23 -6.60 3.96
C TRP A 115 -0.88 -6.94 2.97
N THR A 116 -1.06 -6.09 1.94
CA THR A 116 -2.26 -6.11 1.10
C THR A 116 -1.98 -6.56 -0.33
N TYR A 117 -0.97 -6.00 -0.98
CA TYR A 117 -0.64 -6.27 -2.37
C TYR A 117 0.80 -5.83 -2.72
N THR A 118 1.29 -6.27 -3.86
CA THR A 118 2.45 -5.64 -4.50
C THR A 118 2.03 -4.45 -5.36
N THR A 119 2.91 -3.47 -5.50
CA THR A 119 2.85 -2.49 -6.58
C THR A 119 3.98 -2.81 -7.54
N ASP A 120 3.63 -2.99 -8.80
CA ASP A 120 4.49 -3.60 -9.81
C ASP A 120 4.86 -2.55 -10.85
N MET A 121 6.08 -1.99 -10.76
CA MET A 121 6.51 -0.81 -11.49
C MET A 121 7.20 -1.11 -12.80
N GLY A 122 6.80 -0.40 -13.87
CA GLY A 122 7.42 -0.37 -15.18
C GLY A 122 7.40 1.02 -15.79
N LEU A 123 7.62 1.09 -17.09
CA LEU A 123 7.64 2.33 -17.85
C LEU A 123 6.78 2.21 -19.11
N ALA A 124 6.14 3.31 -19.47
CA ALA A 124 5.40 3.44 -20.71
C ALA A 124 5.80 4.73 -21.46
N VAL A 125 5.71 4.68 -22.78
CA VAL A 125 5.94 5.78 -23.70
C VAL A 125 4.74 5.90 -24.65
N HIS A 126 4.65 6.95 -25.43
CA HIS A 126 3.62 7.03 -26.47
C HIS A 126 3.78 5.88 -27.49
N ALA A 127 2.70 5.26 -27.91
CA ALA A 127 2.72 4.10 -28.81
C ALA A 127 3.47 4.35 -30.13
N ARG A 128 3.42 5.58 -30.68
CA ARG A 128 4.21 5.98 -31.88
C ARG A 128 5.72 5.84 -31.68
N ASP A 129 6.22 5.94 -30.44
CA ASP A 129 7.64 5.90 -30.09
C ASP A 129 8.13 4.50 -29.69
N LYS A 130 7.28 3.46 -29.72
CA LYS A 130 7.65 2.10 -29.31
C LYS A 130 8.90 1.54 -30.01
N GLY A 131 9.12 1.91 -31.28
CA GLY A 131 10.27 1.50 -32.06
C GLY A 131 11.56 2.26 -31.72
N LYS A 132 11.45 3.43 -31.08
CA LYS A 132 12.53 4.30 -30.66
C LYS A 132 13.12 3.87 -29.30
N TYR A 133 12.28 3.44 -28.36
CA TYR A 133 12.68 3.06 -27.01
C TYR A 133 12.55 1.54 -26.84
N LYS A 134 13.70 0.84 -26.99
CA LYS A 134 13.78 -0.64 -26.90
C LYS A 134 14.17 -1.15 -25.53
N SER A 135 14.68 -0.27 -24.67
CA SER A 135 15.10 -0.57 -23.31
C SER A 135 14.96 0.66 -22.40
N TRP A 136 15.11 0.47 -21.10
CA TRP A 136 15.05 1.57 -20.15
C TRP A 136 16.20 2.58 -20.35
N ARG A 137 17.38 2.15 -20.79
CA ARG A 137 18.51 3.05 -21.05
C ARG A 137 18.24 4.05 -22.19
N ASP A 138 17.37 3.71 -23.11
CA ASP A 138 16.99 4.62 -24.19
C ASP A 138 16.20 5.85 -23.69
N LEU A 139 15.71 5.77 -22.45
CA LEU A 139 15.03 6.87 -21.76
C LEU A 139 16.01 7.82 -21.02
N THR A 140 17.31 7.63 -21.17
CA THR A 140 18.33 8.55 -20.60
C THR A 140 18.13 9.96 -21.16
N GLY A 141 18.07 10.96 -20.25
CA GLY A 141 17.85 12.37 -20.59
C GLY A 141 16.42 12.74 -20.95
N LYS A 142 15.48 11.76 -20.98
CA LYS A 142 14.09 11.99 -21.33
C LYS A 142 13.28 12.63 -20.22
N ALA A 143 12.22 13.33 -20.61
CA ALA A 143 11.25 13.95 -19.69
C ALA A 143 10.24 12.91 -19.22
N LEU A 144 10.34 12.43 -17.98
CA LEU A 144 9.49 11.36 -17.45
C LEU A 144 8.68 11.82 -16.24
N PHE A 145 7.44 11.38 -16.16
CA PHE A 145 6.65 11.38 -14.94
C PHE A 145 6.74 10.01 -14.27
N THR A 146 7.54 9.88 -13.25
CA THR A 146 7.78 8.62 -12.53
C THR A 146 6.86 8.42 -11.31
N GLY A 147 5.97 9.38 -11.07
CA GLY A 147 5.07 9.46 -9.92
C GLY A 147 5.26 10.75 -9.13
N MET A 148 4.37 11.04 -8.21
CA MET A 148 4.50 12.22 -7.33
C MET A 148 5.71 12.10 -6.39
N PRO A 149 6.31 13.21 -5.93
CA PRO A 149 7.48 13.18 -5.03
C PRO A 149 7.34 12.29 -3.79
N PRO A 150 6.17 12.26 -3.08
CA PRO A 150 6.02 11.41 -1.91
C PRO A 150 5.63 9.95 -2.22
N TRP A 151 5.51 9.55 -3.51
CA TRP A 151 5.11 8.21 -3.89
C TRP A 151 6.28 7.22 -3.88
N ASP A 152 6.01 6.01 -3.38
CA ASP A 152 6.98 4.93 -3.37
C ASP A 152 7.20 4.36 -4.78
N THR A 153 6.22 4.49 -5.68
CA THR A 153 6.35 4.16 -7.11
C THR A 153 7.49 4.94 -7.76
N ARG A 154 7.57 6.26 -7.48
CA ARG A 154 8.69 7.08 -7.92
C ARG A 154 10.01 6.61 -7.30
N ALA A 155 10.05 6.37 -6.00
CA ALA A 155 11.25 5.91 -5.31
C ALA A 155 11.75 4.57 -5.86
N GLN A 156 10.84 3.63 -6.22
CA GLN A 156 11.21 2.36 -6.84
C GLN A 156 11.90 2.56 -8.19
N LEU A 157 11.32 3.40 -9.06
CA LEU A 157 11.93 3.71 -10.36
C LEU A 157 13.25 4.45 -10.21
N GLU A 158 13.37 5.43 -9.31
CA GLU A 158 14.61 6.15 -9.05
C GLU A 158 15.72 5.21 -8.56
N ARG A 159 15.39 4.26 -7.67
CA ARG A 159 16.34 3.22 -7.23
C ARG A 159 16.79 2.33 -8.40
N ALA A 160 15.85 1.94 -9.26
CA ALA A 160 16.17 1.14 -10.45
C ALA A 160 17.05 1.91 -11.45
N PHE A 161 16.75 3.19 -11.67
CA PHE A 161 17.55 4.06 -12.53
C PHE A 161 18.94 4.30 -11.97
N ASP A 162 19.08 4.50 -10.65
CA ASP A 162 20.38 4.60 -10.00
C ASP A 162 21.21 3.32 -10.21
N ALA A 163 20.61 2.14 -10.06
CA ALA A 163 21.26 0.85 -10.29
C ALA A 163 21.70 0.64 -11.76
N LEU A 164 20.97 1.23 -12.70
CA LEU A 164 21.27 1.16 -14.13
C LEU A 164 22.15 2.34 -14.64
N GLY A 165 22.41 3.34 -13.79
CA GLY A 165 23.11 4.56 -14.20
C GLY A 165 22.30 5.45 -15.17
N ILE A 166 20.97 5.35 -15.14
CA ILE A 166 20.07 6.16 -15.97
C ILE A 166 19.83 7.50 -15.28
N LYS A 167 20.04 8.58 -16.01
CA LYS A 167 19.64 9.94 -15.61
C LYS A 167 18.50 10.41 -16.49
N TYR A 168 17.46 10.97 -15.90
CA TYR A 168 16.29 11.45 -16.61
C TYR A 168 15.88 12.86 -16.11
N THR A 169 15.05 13.54 -16.85
CA THR A 169 14.45 14.81 -16.42
C THR A 169 13.08 14.56 -15.81
N TYR A 170 12.96 14.73 -14.49
CA TYR A 170 11.67 14.59 -13.83
C TYR A 170 10.69 15.67 -14.26
N ARG A 171 9.47 15.29 -14.64
CA ARG A 171 8.35 16.18 -14.88
C ARG A 171 7.22 15.85 -13.92
N GLN A 172 6.84 16.82 -13.09
CA GLN A 172 5.62 16.70 -12.30
C GLN A 172 4.43 17.04 -13.18
N VAL A 173 3.37 16.23 -13.10
CA VAL A 173 2.13 16.42 -13.85
C VAL A 173 0.94 16.22 -12.94
N ASP A 174 -0.18 16.86 -13.27
CA ASP A 174 -1.47 16.48 -12.69
C ASP A 174 -1.91 15.14 -13.29
N LEU A 175 -2.43 14.23 -12.47
CA LEU A 175 -2.76 12.86 -12.89
C LEU A 175 -3.75 12.85 -14.05
N SER A 176 -4.74 13.71 -14.03
CA SER A 176 -5.74 13.89 -15.12
C SER A 176 -5.15 14.39 -16.43
N ALA A 177 -3.99 15.07 -16.38
CA ALA A 177 -3.31 15.60 -17.56
C ALA A 177 -2.25 14.66 -18.15
N ALA A 178 -1.93 13.55 -17.47
CA ALA A 178 -0.81 12.67 -17.86
C ALA A 178 -0.95 12.13 -19.30
N GLY A 179 -2.15 11.69 -19.69
CA GLY A 179 -2.41 11.19 -21.04
C GLY A 179 -2.26 12.28 -22.11
N SER A 180 -2.82 13.46 -21.89
CA SER A 180 -2.73 14.60 -22.83
C SER A 180 -1.29 15.11 -22.97
N LEU A 181 -0.52 15.12 -21.88
CA LEU A 181 0.89 15.51 -21.92
C LEU A 181 1.74 14.48 -22.67
N LEU A 182 1.46 13.18 -22.53
CA LEU A 182 2.12 12.14 -23.32
C LEU A 182 1.75 12.30 -24.81
N GLN A 183 0.48 12.51 -25.13
CA GLN A 183 0.00 12.70 -26.49
C GLN A 183 0.65 13.92 -27.16
N GLY A 184 0.77 15.03 -26.45
CA GLY A 184 1.33 16.30 -26.92
C GLY A 184 2.86 16.38 -26.84
N GLY A 185 3.56 15.38 -26.28
CA GLY A 185 5.01 15.38 -26.13
C GLY A 185 5.52 16.28 -24.98
N GLY A 186 4.66 16.66 -24.04
CA GLY A 186 5.05 17.37 -22.81
C GLY A 186 5.82 16.49 -21.84
N ILE A 187 5.64 15.17 -21.96
CA ILE A 187 6.47 14.12 -21.36
C ILE A 187 6.79 13.06 -22.41
N ASP A 188 7.97 12.44 -22.33
CA ASP A 188 8.39 11.33 -23.19
C ASP A 188 7.81 9.99 -22.69
N GLY A 189 7.50 9.87 -21.40
CA GLY A 189 6.94 8.67 -20.80
C GLY A 189 6.49 8.86 -19.37
N PHE A 190 5.86 7.81 -18.84
CA PHE A 190 5.41 7.79 -17.45
C PHE A 190 5.66 6.43 -16.77
N GLY A 191 5.70 6.44 -15.44
CA GLY A 191 5.75 5.22 -14.63
C GLY A 191 4.45 4.44 -14.75
N LEU A 192 4.54 3.28 -15.40
CA LEU A 192 3.45 2.31 -15.55
C LEU A 192 3.43 1.40 -14.33
N TYR A 193 2.24 1.08 -13.79
CA TYR A 193 2.17 0.07 -12.72
C TYR A 193 0.81 -0.61 -12.60
N THR A 194 0.85 -1.78 -11.96
CA THR A 194 -0.33 -2.48 -11.45
C THR A 194 -0.26 -2.57 -9.93
N THR A 195 -1.38 -2.91 -9.30
CA THR A 195 -1.43 -3.34 -7.89
C THR A 195 -2.06 -4.72 -7.82
N GLY A 196 -1.46 -5.59 -7.00
CA GLY A 196 -1.91 -6.97 -6.89
C GLY A 196 -1.81 -7.77 -8.21
N GLU A 197 -0.88 -7.41 -9.08
CA GLU A 197 -0.66 -8.01 -10.41
C GLU A 197 -1.87 -7.91 -11.38
N SER A 198 -2.93 -7.18 -10.99
CA SER A 198 -4.20 -7.22 -11.72
C SER A 198 -4.94 -5.90 -11.84
N ALA A 199 -4.80 -4.98 -10.88
CA ALA A 199 -5.50 -3.72 -10.90
C ALA A 199 -4.64 -2.62 -11.54
N VAL A 200 -5.20 -1.94 -12.55
CA VAL A 200 -4.60 -0.74 -13.14
C VAL A 200 -5.10 0.47 -12.35
N PRO A 201 -4.22 1.39 -11.92
CA PRO A 201 -4.62 2.60 -11.21
C PRO A 201 -5.61 3.45 -12.01
N PRO A 202 -6.58 4.10 -11.35
CA PRO A 202 -7.57 4.93 -12.04
C PRO A 202 -6.96 5.98 -12.98
N TRP A 203 -5.91 6.67 -12.57
CA TRP A 203 -5.27 7.70 -13.40
C TRP A 203 -4.59 7.14 -14.67
N ILE A 204 -4.03 5.90 -14.62
CA ILE A 204 -3.45 5.24 -15.82
C ILE A 204 -4.58 4.78 -16.75
N ALA A 205 -5.67 4.27 -16.19
CA ALA A 205 -6.86 3.94 -16.98
C ALA A 205 -7.42 5.20 -17.69
N GLU A 206 -7.50 6.33 -16.99
CA GLU A 206 -7.92 7.62 -17.55
C GLU A 206 -6.94 8.12 -18.62
N ALA A 207 -5.63 8.11 -18.37
CA ALA A 207 -4.62 8.44 -19.36
C ALA A 207 -4.75 7.60 -20.64
N SER A 208 -5.21 6.35 -20.49
CA SER A 208 -5.47 5.43 -21.60
C SER A 208 -6.63 5.84 -22.50
N LEU A 209 -7.52 6.70 -22.04
CA LEU A 209 -8.60 7.27 -22.85
C LEU A 209 -8.11 8.44 -23.71
N ALA A 210 -7.08 9.15 -23.25
CA ALA A 210 -6.55 10.32 -23.94
C ALA A 210 -5.49 9.96 -25.00
N THR A 211 -4.76 8.84 -24.82
CA THR A 211 -3.66 8.48 -25.72
C THR A 211 -3.35 6.99 -25.73
N ASP A 212 -2.79 6.50 -26.83
CA ASP A 212 -2.18 5.18 -26.89
C ASP A 212 -0.74 5.21 -26.37
N TRP A 213 -0.39 4.24 -25.54
CA TRP A 213 0.94 4.07 -24.99
C TRP A 213 1.47 2.64 -25.20
N ALA A 214 2.78 2.49 -25.16
CA ALA A 214 3.49 1.22 -25.22
C ALA A 214 4.33 1.02 -23.98
N ALA A 215 4.35 -0.19 -23.42
CA ALA A 215 5.26 -0.53 -22.36
C ALA A 215 6.70 -0.62 -22.91
N VAL A 216 7.67 -0.12 -22.14
CA VAL A 216 9.11 -0.26 -22.43
C VAL A 216 9.67 -1.22 -21.41
N ASN A 217 10.16 -2.38 -21.88
CA ASN A 217 10.77 -3.39 -21.02
C ASN A 217 12.27 -3.14 -20.84
N PRO A 218 12.84 -3.49 -19.67
CA PRO A 218 14.29 -3.56 -19.54
C PRO A 218 14.90 -4.61 -20.49
N SER A 219 16.08 -4.37 -21.03
CA SER A 219 16.84 -5.36 -21.77
C SER A 219 17.33 -6.51 -20.85
N ALA A 220 17.79 -7.61 -21.43
CA ALA A 220 18.34 -8.73 -20.66
C ALA A 220 19.51 -8.31 -19.75
N ALA A 221 20.39 -7.42 -20.22
CA ALA A 221 21.49 -6.89 -19.43
C ALA A 221 21.03 -6.01 -18.27
N GLU A 222 20.01 -5.16 -18.51
CA GLU A 222 19.40 -4.34 -17.47
C GLU A 222 18.69 -5.19 -16.42
N LEU A 223 17.96 -6.25 -16.84
CA LEU A 223 17.33 -7.20 -15.92
C LEU A 223 18.36 -7.91 -15.04
N ALA A 224 19.50 -8.34 -15.62
CA ALA A 224 20.57 -8.95 -14.84
C ALA A 224 21.15 -7.97 -13.80
N ALA A 225 21.36 -6.69 -14.18
CA ALA A 225 21.83 -5.65 -13.27
C ALA A 225 20.80 -5.34 -12.16
N LEU A 226 19.52 -5.24 -12.48
CA LEU A 226 18.43 -5.02 -11.52
C LEU A 226 18.34 -6.18 -10.51
N LYS A 227 18.37 -7.44 -10.98
CA LYS A 227 18.38 -8.61 -10.10
C LYS A 227 19.60 -8.61 -9.17
N LYS A 228 20.79 -8.29 -9.70
CA LYS A 228 22.02 -8.14 -8.89
C LYS A 228 21.90 -7.04 -7.84
N ALA A 229 21.16 -5.97 -8.14
CA ALA A 229 20.86 -4.87 -7.20
C ALA A 229 19.74 -5.19 -6.22
N GLY A 230 19.20 -6.43 -6.21
CA GLY A 230 18.18 -6.90 -5.26
C GLY A 230 16.75 -6.65 -5.69
N PHE A 231 16.49 -6.24 -6.93
CA PHE A 231 15.10 -6.09 -7.41
C PHE A 231 14.48 -7.44 -7.74
N ALA A 232 13.28 -7.68 -7.25
CA ALA A 232 12.40 -8.69 -7.79
C ALA A 232 11.91 -8.27 -9.18
N VAL A 233 11.63 -9.26 -10.03
CA VAL A 233 11.15 -9.04 -11.40
C VAL A 233 9.91 -9.88 -11.61
N LEU A 234 8.89 -9.24 -12.16
CA LEU A 234 7.60 -9.84 -12.51
C LEU A 234 7.36 -9.66 -14.01
N GLU A 235 6.84 -10.69 -14.67
CA GLU A 235 6.38 -10.60 -16.05
C GLU A 235 4.85 -10.80 -16.06
N LEU A 236 4.12 -9.81 -16.57
CA LEU A 236 2.67 -9.90 -16.76
C LEU A 236 2.32 -9.95 -18.24
N LYS A 237 1.19 -10.56 -18.52
CA LYS A 237 0.57 -10.51 -19.86
C LYS A 237 0.02 -9.10 -20.12
N PRO A 238 0.12 -8.60 -21.36
CA PRO A 238 -0.36 -7.25 -21.72
C PRO A 238 -1.85 -7.02 -21.43
N GLU A 239 -2.67 -8.09 -21.50
CA GLU A 239 -4.12 -8.04 -21.30
C GLU A 239 -4.53 -7.51 -19.94
N VAL A 240 -3.65 -7.57 -18.95
CA VAL A 240 -3.90 -7.00 -17.61
C VAL A 240 -4.24 -5.52 -17.68
N PHE A 241 -3.67 -4.79 -18.65
CA PHE A 241 -3.94 -3.37 -18.88
C PHE A 241 -5.23 -3.11 -19.67
N LYS A 242 -5.94 -4.16 -20.10
CA LYS A 242 -7.20 -4.09 -20.86
C LYS A 242 -7.10 -3.25 -22.14
N ARG A 243 -5.93 -3.27 -22.77
CA ARG A 243 -5.61 -2.54 -24.00
C ARG A 243 -4.37 -3.14 -24.68
N ASN A 244 -4.16 -2.79 -25.94
CA ASN A 244 -2.91 -3.11 -26.64
C ASN A 244 -1.77 -2.25 -26.08
N VAL A 245 -0.79 -2.86 -25.43
CA VAL A 245 0.41 -2.18 -24.90
C VAL A 245 1.64 -2.40 -25.78
N HIS A 246 1.43 -2.87 -27.03
CA HIS A 246 2.42 -3.00 -28.09
C HIS A 246 3.67 -3.81 -27.71
N THR A 247 3.54 -4.77 -26.82
CA THR A 247 4.58 -5.73 -26.43
C THR A 247 3.95 -7.08 -26.08
N ASP A 248 4.70 -8.18 -26.23
CA ASP A 248 4.23 -9.54 -25.92
C ASP A 248 4.17 -9.82 -24.42
N LYS A 249 4.92 -9.05 -23.63
CA LYS A 249 4.93 -9.12 -22.16
C LYS A 249 5.26 -7.75 -21.58
N VAL A 250 4.85 -7.53 -20.33
CA VAL A 250 5.21 -6.34 -19.57
C VAL A 250 6.07 -6.76 -18.38
N VAL A 251 7.30 -6.25 -18.32
CA VAL A 251 8.25 -6.54 -17.24
C VAL A 251 8.16 -5.44 -16.20
N LEU A 252 7.93 -5.82 -14.95
CA LEU A 252 7.66 -4.94 -13.84
C LEU A 252 8.56 -5.29 -12.64
N LEU A 253 8.79 -4.31 -11.77
CA LEU A 253 9.56 -4.44 -10.53
C LEU A 253 8.59 -4.33 -9.33
N PRO A 254 8.16 -5.46 -8.75
CA PRO A 254 7.25 -5.46 -7.61
C PRO A 254 7.92 -4.99 -6.33
N PHE A 255 7.13 -4.37 -5.45
CA PHE A 255 7.45 -4.08 -4.06
C PHE A 255 6.17 -4.14 -3.22
N TYR A 256 6.30 -4.38 -1.90
CA TYR A 256 5.16 -4.69 -1.05
C TYR A 256 4.54 -3.44 -0.44
N TYR A 257 3.20 -3.42 -0.39
CA TYR A 257 2.40 -2.43 0.31
C TYR A 257 1.48 -3.06 1.34
N GLY A 258 1.25 -2.32 2.42
CA GLY A 258 0.29 -2.69 3.45
C GLY A 258 -0.51 -1.51 3.98
N PHE A 259 -1.67 -1.84 4.55
CA PHE A 259 -2.45 -0.96 5.40
C PHE A 259 -2.19 -1.36 6.86
N HIS A 260 -1.52 -0.49 7.60
CA HIS A 260 -1.02 -0.82 8.91
C HIS A 260 -1.66 0.04 10.00
N VAL A 261 -1.84 -0.54 11.16
CA VAL A 261 -2.17 0.14 12.42
C VAL A 261 -1.06 -0.13 13.43
N GLY A 262 -0.91 0.74 14.40
CA GLY A 262 0.11 0.61 15.44
C GLY A 262 -0.36 -0.14 16.68
N LEU A 263 0.48 -0.11 17.72
CA LEU A 263 0.22 -0.80 18.99
C LEU A 263 -0.93 -0.17 19.80
N GLU A 264 -1.42 1.00 19.40
CA GLU A 264 -2.63 1.62 19.93
C GLU A 264 -3.90 0.82 19.60
N VAL A 265 -3.84 -0.03 18.57
CA VAL A 265 -4.88 -1.03 18.28
C VAL A 265 -4.45 -2.36 18.94
N PRO A 266 -5.23 -2.89 19.89
CA PRO A 266 -4.85 -4.09 20.63
C PRO A 266 -4.62 -5.33 19.76
N GLU A 267 -3.79 -6.25 20.25
CA GLU A 267 -3.49 -7.53 19.59
C GLU A 267 -4.74 -8.27 19.11
N ASN A 268 -5.75 -8.40 19.99
CA ASN A 268 -7.00 -9.10 19.66
C ASN A 268 -7.77 -8.43 18.53
N ASP A 269 -7.74 -7.11 18.46
CA ASP A 269 -8.46 -6.35 17.43
C ASP A 269 -7.77 -6.48 16.07
N VAL A 270 -6.43 -6.41 16.02
CA VAL A 270 -5.68 -6.65 14.77
C VAL A 270 -5.84 -8.10 14.30
N TYR A 271 -5.75 -9.07 15.20
CA TYR A 271 -6.02 -10.46 14.87
C TYR A 271 -7.44 -10.65 14.30
N ARG A 272 -8.46 -10.02 14.92
CA ARG A 272 -9.83 -10.03 14.45
C ARG A 272 -9.98 -9.36 13.08
N MET A 273 -9.34 -8.19 12.85
CA MET A 273 -9.31 -7.54 11.54
C MET A 273 -8.80 -8.50 10.46
N LEU A 274 -7.66 -9.15 10.69
CA LEU A 274 -7.08 -10.11 9.74
C LEU A 274 -7.99 -11.30 9.46
N THR A 275 -8.64 -11.85 10.48
CA THR A 275 -9.60 -12.95 10.34
C THR A 275 -10.84 -12.54 9.54
N ILE A 276 -11.35 -11.33 9.76
CA ILE A 276 -12.47 -10.77 9.00
C ILE A 276 -12.08 -10.55 7.54
N ILE A 277 -10.91 -9.98 7.29
CA ILE A 277 -10.39 -9.75 5.94
C ILE A 277 -10.28 -11.08 5.19
N GLU A 278 -9.66 -12.10 5.78
CA GLU A 278 -9.51 -13.42 5.17
C GLU A 278 -10.86 -14.07 4.84
N LYS A 279 -11.82 -13.99 5.76
CA LYS A 279 -13.17 -14.54 5.56
C LYS A 279 -13.92 -13.87 4.40
N ASN A 280 -13.68 -12.58 4.17
CA ASN A 280 -14.37 -11.77 3.18
C ASN A 280 -13.47 -11.39 1.98
N VAL A 281 -12.33 -12.05 1.82
CA VAL A 281 -11.32 -11.67 0.82
C VAL A 281 -11.85 -11.75 -0.62
N ALA A 282 -12.77 -12.67 -0.91
CA ALA A 282 -13.39 -12.79 -2.24
C ALA A 282 -14.31 -11.58 -2.54
N GLU A 283 -15.00 -11.04 -1.54
CA GLU A 283 -15.79 -9.81 -1.67
C GLU A 283 -14.86 -8.62 -1.95
N LEU A 284 -13.77 -8.49 -1.18
CA LEU A 284 -12.76 -7.44 -1.40
C LEU A 284 -12.18 -7.50 -2.82
N ALA A 285 -11.76 -8.68 -3.28
CA ALA A 285 -11.17 -8.86 -4.61
C ALA A 285 -12.17 -8.58 -5.75
N LYS A 286 -13.47 -8.81 -5.52
CA LYS A 286 -14.53 -8.45 -6.47
C LYS A 286 -14.74 -6.94 -6.53
N ALA A 287 -14.67 -6.25 -5.39
CA ALA A 287 -14.81 -4.78 -5.32
C ALA A 287 -13.57 -4.05 -5.83
N ASP A 288 -12.37 -4.58 -5.53
CA ASP A 288 -11.10 -4.06 -6.04
C ASP A 288 -10.10 -5.21 -6.28
N SER A 289 -9.71 -5.41 -7.55
CA SER A 289 -8.80 -6.47 -7.94
C SER A 289 -7.37 -6.31 -7.38
N SER A 290 -7.03 -5.20 -6.73
CA SER A 290 -5.78 -5.06 -5.94
C SER A 290 -5.69 -6.14 -4.85
N TYR A 291 -6.82 -6.65 -4.37
CA TYR A 291 -6.87 -7.71 -3.35
C TYR A 291 -6.72 -9.13 -3.92
N ALA A 292 -6.48 -9.30 -5.23
CA ALA A 292 -6.41 -10.61 -5.88
C ALA A 292 -5.31 -11.51 -5.29
N GLN A 293 -4.16 -10.94 -4.90
CA GLN A 293 -3.06 -11.71 -4.31
C GLN A 293 -3.44 -12.31 -2.96
N ILE A 294 -4.03 -11.55 -2.06
CA ILE A 294 -4.50 -12.07 -0.77
C ILE A 294 -5.74 -12.95 -0.91
N ALA A 295 -6.55 -12.77 -1.94
CA ALA A 295 -7.66 -13.67 -2.24
C ALA A 295 -7.19 -15.06 -2.67
N LYS A 296 -6.02 -15.14 -3.29
CA LYS A 296 -5.39 -16.40 -3.68
C LYS A 296 -4.76 -17.12 -2.49
N ASP A 297 -4.02 -16.41 -1.66
CA ASP A 297 -3.34 -16.94 -0.45
C ASP A 297 -3.01 -15.80 0.51
N MET A 298 -3.94 -15.49 1.42
CA MET A 298 -3.71 -14.41 2.38
C MET A 298 -2.59 -14.75 3.38
N PRO A 299 -2.54 -15.92 4.01
CA PRO A 299 -1.46 -16.25 4.94
C PRO A 299 -0.06 -16.23 4.29
N GLY A 300 0.07 -16.83 3.09
CA GLY A 300 1.33 -16.80 2.34
C GLY A 300 1.74 -15.40 1.94
N PHE A 301 0.79 -14.53 1.58
CA PHE A 301 1.08 -13.14 1.26
C PHE A 301 1.55 -12.34 2.49
N GLN A 302 0.96 -12.56 3.69
CA GLN A 302 1.47 -11.98 4.93
C GLN A 302 2.92 -12.40 5.18
N LYS A 303 3.25 -13.69 4.93
CA LYS A 303 4.62 -14.20 5.05
C LYS A 303 5.59 -13.47 4.13
N LEU A 304 5.21 -13.26 2.87
CA LEU A 304 6.04 -12.53 1.90
C LEU A 304 6.27 -11.07 2.33
N GLY A 305 5.19 -10.37 2.70
CA GLY A 305 5.27 -8.98 3.16
C GLY A 305 6.12 -8.83 4.43
N VAL A 306 5.92 -9.70 5.44
CA VAL A 306 6.76 -9.70 6.63
C VAL A 306 8.21 -9.98 6.27
N THR A 307 8.49 -10.92 5.37
CA THR A 307 9.86 -11.23 4.94
C THR A 307 10.56 -10.01 4.32
N SER A 308 9.82 -9.20 3.55
CA SER A 308 10.39 -8.00 2.90
C SER A 308 10.79 -6.90 3.89
N ALA A 309 10.22 -6.89 5.09
CA ALA A 309 10.36 -5.80 6.05
C ALA A 309 10.71 -6.23 7.49
N ALA A 310 10.99 -7.51 7.76
CA ALA A 310 11.24 -8.02 9.11
C ALA A 310 12.43 -7.35 9.82
N ASP A 311 13.46 -6.97 9.07
CA ASP A 311 14.62 -6.25 9.59
C ASP A 311 14.45 -4.73 9.63
N LEU A 312 13.36 -4.23 9.06
CA LEU A 312 13.07 -2.80 8.90
C LEU A 312 12.18 -2.28 10.02
N LEU A 313 11.06 -2.95 10.29
CA LEU A 313 10.09 -2.57 11.31
C LEU A 313 9.68 -3.76 12.18
N PRO A 314 9.32 -3.52 13.45
CA PRO A 314 8.71 -4.54 14.30
C PRO A 314 7.39 -5.07 13.72
N ILE A 315 7.01 -6.26 14.15
CA ILE A 315 5.78 -6.95 13.73
C ILE A 315 4.73 -6.78 14.83
N HIS A 316 3.51 -6.37 14.45
CA HIS A 316 2.39 -6.24 15.40
C HIS A 316 2.03 -7.62 16.01
N PRO A 317 1.80 -7.73 17.35
CA PRO A 317 1.45 -9.01 17.98
C PRO A 317 0.24 -9.72 17.34
N GLY A 318 -0.78 -8.98 16.93
CA GLY A 318 -1.97 -9.53 16.24
C GLY A 318 -1.66 -10.16 14.88
N LEU A 319 -0.74 -9.58 14.11
CA LEU A 319 -0.25 -10.19 12.87
C LEU A 319 0.57 -11.45 13.17
N ALA A 320 1.46 -11.40 14.16
CA ALA A 320 2.26 -12.56 14.56
C ALA A 320 1.37 -13.72 15.02
N ARG A 321 0.33 -13.45 15.82
CA ARG A 321 -0.65 -14.46 16.25
C ARG A 321 -1.39 -15.08 15.07
N TYR A 322 -1.91 -14.26 14.15
CA TYR A 322 -2.57 -14.72 12.94
C TYR A 322 -1.67 -15.64 12.12
N MET A 323 -0.42 -15.23 11.85
CA MET A 323 0.52 -16.01 11.07
C MET A 323 0.93 -17.33 11.74
N ARG A 324 1.05 -17.36 13.09
CA ARG A 324 1.31 -18.59 13.85
C ARG A 324 0.15 -19.56 13.72
N GLU A 325 -1.09 -19.09 13.87
CA GLU A 325 -2.29 -19.92 13.72
C GLU A 325 -2.42 -20.50 12.32
N LYS A 326 -2.06 -19.72 11.28
CA LYS A 326 -2.06 -20.20 9.89
C LYS A 326 -0.84 -21.05 9.51
N GLY A 327 0.10 -21.30 10.42
CA GLY A 327 1.28 -22.13 10.16
C GLY A 327 2.31 -21.52 9.21
N VAL A 328 2.28 -20.20 8.99
CA VAL A 328 3.21 -19.49 8.10
C VAL A 328 4.26 -18.66 8.82
N TRP A 329 4.25 -18.67 10.16
CA TRP A 329 5.22 -17.98 11.00
C TRP A 329 6.61 -18.61 10.90
N ASP A 330 7.65 -17.78 10.90
CA ASP A 330 9.04 -18.22 11.04
C ASP A 330 9.57 -17.81 12.43
N ALA A 331 10.09 -18.75 13.20
CA ALA A 331 10.58 -18.51 14.56
C ALA A 331 11.68 -17.44 14.65
N LYS A 332 12.43 -17.20 13.55
CA LYS A 332 13.43 -16.10 13.51
C LYS A 332 12.82 -14.72 13.74
N TRP A 333 11.50 -14.56 13.55
CA TRP A 333 10.78 -13.31 13.77
C TRP A 333 10.32 -13.09 15.20
N ASP A 334 10.47 -14.06 16.11
CA ASP A 334 9.99 -13.92 17.50
C ASP A 334 10.59 -12.68 18.19
N ALA A 335 11.87 -12.41 17.95
CA ALA A 335 12.54 -11.21 18.48
C ALA A 335 12.12 -9.90 17.79
N ARG A 336 11.33 -9.97 16.72
CA ARG A 336 10.83 -8.83 15.95
C ARG A 336 9.39 -8.45 16.29
N VAL A 337 8.70 -9.25 17.10
CA VAL A 337 7.35 -8.90 17.57
C VAL A 337 7.46 -7.72 18.52
N ALA A 338 6.69 -6.67 18.24
CA ALA A 338 6.62 -5.48 19.09
C ALA A 338 6.06 -5.85 20.48
N LYS A 339 6.53 -5.15 21.51
CA LYS A 339 6.14 -5.34 22.91
C LYS A 339 5.24 -4.20 23.36
#